data_06ece9f62ae7acb4d59b9ca4b2fb8fb2
#
_entry.id   06ece9f62ae7acb4d59b9ca4b2fb8fb2
#
_cell.length_a   1.000
_cell.length_b   1.000
_cell.length_c   1.000
_cell.angle_alpha   90.00
_cell.angle_beta   90.00
_cell.angle_gamma   90.00
#
_symmetry.space_group_name_H-M   'P 1'
#
loop_
_entity.id
_entity.type
_entity.pdbx_description
1 polymer ?
#
loop_
_entity_poly.entity_id
_entity_poly.type
_entity_poly.pdbx_seq_one_letter_code
_entity_poly.pdbx_strand_id
1 'polypeptide(L)'
;MPDPASRKKKYNIEFLCEGDIEAFPYKDKFEKMARKLLAEEGKEKDVNIVLCTDEFVRTMNRDYRGLDKVTDVLSFEWKNELGVEIPEDEAMLGEIYIACEQVRRQAPEYGNTFYAEMKRVIVHGLLHLSGYDHIKAADRKVMRKRECEFLGLDPYKEGA
;
A
#
# COMPACT_ATOMS: atom_id res chain seq x y z
N MET A 1 -6.91 17.91 32.42
CA MET A 1 -6.27 17.99 31.11
C MET A 1 -5.57 16.68 30.80
N PRO A 2 -5.78 16.09 29.65
CA PRO A 2 -5.01 14.92 29.29
C PRO A 2 -3.53 15.30 29.17
N ASP A 3 -2.67 14.42 29.68
CA ASP A 3 -1.23 14.56 29.57
C ASP A 3 -0.83 14.74 28.11
N PRO A 4 -0.07 15.79 27.74
CA PRO A 4 0.42 15.96 26.36
C PRO A 4 1.14 14.73 25.81
N ALA A 5 1.79 13.94 26.68
CA ALA A 5 2.47 12.71 26.31
C ALA A 5 1.50 11.58 25.92
N SER A 6 0.21 11.67 26.27
CA SER A 6 -0.80 10.68 25.94
C SER A 6 -1.50 10.96 24.60
N ARG A 7 -1.21 12.08 23.96
CA ARG A 7 -1.78 12.41 22.65
C ARG A 7 -1.02 11.68 21.56
N LYS A 8 -1.67 10.70 20.94
CA LYS A 8 -1.14 10.10 19.72
C LYS A 8 -1.02 11.21 18.66
N LYS A 9 0.15 11.34 18.07
CA LYS A 9 0.37 12.23 16.93
C LYS A 9 -0.52 11.76 15.79
N LYS A 10 -1.21 12.69 15.14
CA LYS A 10 -1.98 12.37 13.94
C LYS A 10 -1.02 12.03 12.81
N TYR A 11 -1.31 10.94 12.12
CA TYR A 11 -0.57 10.55 10.93
C TYR A 11 -1.43 10.80 9.69
N ASN A 12 -0.76 11.00 8.56
CA ASN A 12 -1.40 11.33 7.30
C ASN A 12 -1.27 10.18 6.30
N ILE A 13 -2.37 9.86 5.66
CA ILE A 13 -2.40 8.98 4.50
C ILE A 13 -2.80 9.86 3.33
N GLU A 14 -1.84 10.13 2.45
CA GLU A 14 -2.05 11.01 1.31
C GLU A 14 -2.17 10.22 0.02
N PHE A 15 -3.18 10.56 -0.78
CA PHE A 15 -3.35 10.05 -2.13
C PHE A 15 -2.88 11.13 -3.10
N LEU A 16 -1.85 10.81 -3.88
CA LEU A 16 -1.26 11.69 -4.87
C LEU A 16 -1.43 11.09 -6.26
N CYS A 17 -1.43 11.93 -7.29
CA CYS A 17 -1.52 11.47 -8.67
C CYS A 17 -0.29 11.91 -9.45
N GLU A 18 0.29 10.98 -10.21
CA GLU A 18 1.40 11.22 -11.11
C GLU A 18 0.96 10.92 -12.54
N GLY A 19 1.01 11.93 -13.41
CA GLY A 19 0.55 11.85 -14.78
C GLY A 19 -0.93 12.21 -14.93
N ASP A 20 -1.50 11.92 -16.08
CA ASP A 20 -2.91 12.16 -16.39
C ASP A 20 -3.79 11.06 -15.77
N ILE A 21 -4.01 11.16 -14.47
CA ILE A 21 -4.90 10.28 -13.72
C ILE A 21 -6.12 11.10 -13.33
N GLU A 22 -7.30 10.62 -13.70
CA GLU A 22 -8.57 11.26 -13.33
C GLU A 22 -8.77 11.22 -11.82
N ALA A 23 -9.51 12.21 -11.30
CA ALA A 23 -9.85 12.29 -9.90
C ALA A 23 -10.40 10.95 -9.39
N PHE A 24 -9.82 10.47 -8.32
CA PHE A 24 -10.12 9.14 -7.80
C PHE A 24 -11.33 9.19 -6.85
N PRO A 25 -12.51 8.68 -7.26
CA PRO A 25 -13.75 8.87 -6.51
C PRO A 25 -13.80 8.10 -5.19
N TYR A 26 -12.92 7.13 -4.98
CA TYR A 26 -12.93 6.27 -3.79
C TYR A 26 -11.92 6.66 -2.73
N LYS A 27 -11.31 7.82 -2.86
CA LYS A 27 -10.25 8.30 -1.96
C LYS A 27 -10.63 8.15 -0.49
N ASP A 28 -11.80 8.66 -0.09
CA ASP A 28 -12.22 8.66 1.31
C ASP A 28 -12.41 7.24 1.86
N LYS A 29 -12.97 6.35 1.05
CA LYS A 29 -13.17 4.94 1.44
C LYS A 29 -11.83 4.22 1.62
N PHE A 30 -10.89 4.45 0.71
CA PHE A 30 -9.57 3.82 0.80
C PHE A 30 -8.73 4.41 1.91
N GLU A 31 -8.87 5.69 2.20
CA GLU A 31 -8.21 6.30 3.34
C GLU A 31 -8.68 5.68 4.65
N LYS A 32 -9.98 5.51 4.84
CA LYS A 32 -10.54 4.86 6.02
C LYS A 32 -10.04 3.42 6.16
N MET A 33 -10.04 2.68 5.05
CA MET A 33 -9.53 1.31 5.01
C MET A 33 -8.07 1.24 5.41
N ALA A 34 -7.24 2.11 4.84
CA ALA A 34 -5.82 2.17 5.14
C ALA A 34 -5.55 2.51 6.61
N ARG A 35 -6.28 3.47 7.16
CA ARG A 35 -6.17 3.82 8.59
C ARG A 35 -6.53 2.66 9.49
N LYS A 36 -7.59 1.94 9.17
CA LYS A 36 -8.00 0.76 9.93
C LYS A 36 -6.91 -0.31 9.92
N LEU A 37 -6.36 -0.62 8.74
CA LEU A 37 -5.31 -1.62 8.61
C LEU A 37 -4.05 -1.23 9.38
N LEU A 38 -3.58 0.00 9.23
CA LEU A 38 -2.38 0.47 9.92
C LEU A 38 -2.56 0.51 11.43
N ALA A 39 -3.75 0.84 11.91
CA ALA A 39 -4.07 0.77 13.33
C ALA A 39 -4.01 -0.68 13.84
N GLU A 40 -4.60 -1.63 13.11
CA GLU A 40 -4.55 -3.06 13.47
C GLU A 40 -3.13 -3.61 13.47
N GLU A 41 -2.27 -3.11 12.59
CA GLU A 41 -0.87 -3.54 12.49
C GLU A 41 0.06 -2.79 13.45
N GLY A 42 -0.44 -1.80 14.18
CA GLY A 42 0.38 -0.97 15.06
C GLY A 42 1.38 -0.10 14.30
N LYS A 43 1.04 0.28 13.07
CA LYS A 43 1.90 1.06 12.16
C LYS A 43 1.25 2.38 11.77
N GLU A 44 0.78 3.13 12.76
CA GLU A 44 0.14 4.44 12.55
C GLU A 44 1.17 5.51 12.24
N LYS A 45 1.69 5.48 11.01
CA LYS A 45 2.70 6.40 10.48
C LYS A 45 2.27 6.93 9.12
N ASP A 46 2.88 8.03 8.70
CA ASP A 46 2.57 8.67 7.42
C ASP A 46 2.88 7.74 6.24
N VAL A 47 1.97 7.71 5.29
CA VAL A 47 2.10 6.95 4.04
C VAL A 47 1.64 7.78 2.88
N ASN A 48 2.37 7.76 1.78
CA ASN A 48 1.92 8.31 0.51
C ASN A 48 1.48 7.16 -0.40
N ILE A 49 0.27 7.25 -0.92
CA ILE A 49 -0.26 6.34 -1.94
C ILE A 49 -0.35 7.13 -3.24
N VAL A 50 0.48 6.79 -4.19
CA VAL A 50 0.63 7.53 -5.44
C VAL A 50 -0.01 6.75 -6.57
N LEU A 51 -1.04 7.34 -7.18
CA LEU A 51 -1.73 6.76 -8.33
C LEU A 51 -0.99 7.20 -9.59
N CYS A 52 -0.57 6.23 -10.39
CA CYS A 52 0.37 6.46 -11.49
C CYS A 52 -0.12 5.89 -12.80
N THR A 53 0.50 6.38 -13.88
CA THR A 53 0.37 5.77 -15.21
C THR A 53 1.25 4.51 -15.28
N ASP A 54 0.97 3.65 -16.24
CA ASP A 54 1.79 2.47 -16.54
C ASP A 54 3.24 2.86 -16.82
N GLU A 55 3.43 3.90 -17.61
CA GLU A 55 4.75 4.39 -17.99
C GLU A 55 5.57 4.82 -16.78
N PHE A 56 4.96 5.54 -15.86
CA PHE A 56 5.62 5.98 -14.63
C PHE A 56 6.07 4.79 -13.77
N VAL A 57 5.17 3.82 -13.56
CA VAL A 57 5.49 2.62 -12.78
C VAL A 57 6.55 1.77 -13.47
N ARG A 58 6.47 1.61 -14.79
CA ARG A 58 7.48 0.89 -15.57
C ARG A 58 8.86 1.52 -15.41
N THR A 59 8.94 2.85 -15.49
CA THR A 59 10.19 3.61 -15.32
C THR A 59 10.76 3.38 -13.92
N MET A 60 9.93 3.48 -12.88
CA MET A 60 10.38 3.23 -11.51
C MET A 60 10.85 1.79 -11.31
N ASN A 61 10.12 0.83 -11.84
CA ASN A 61 10.45 -0.59 -11.73
C ASN A 61 11.81 -0.89 -12.40
N ARG A 62 12.03 -0.30 -13.58
CA ARG A 62 13.31 -0.41 -14.28
C ARG A 62 14.44 0.22 -13.49
N ASP A 63 14.26 1.47 -13.01
CA ASP A 63 15.34 2.25 -12.39
C ASP A 63 15.70 1.75 -10.99
N TYR A 64 14.73 1.26 -10.21
CA TYR A 64 14.95 0.84 -8.83
C TYR A 64 15.06 -0.67 -8.64
N ARG A 65 14.49 -1.47 -9.53
CA ARG A 65 14.49 -2.95 -9.42
C ARG A 65 15.13 -3.67 -10.59
N GLY A 66 15.52 -2.93 -11.64
CA GLY A 66 16.11 -3.52 -12.84
C GLY A 66 15.11 -4.30 -13.70
N LEU A 67 13.81 -4.10 -13.52
CA LEU A 67 12.75 -4.80 -14.23
C LEU A 67 12.01 -3.82 -15.16
N ASP A 68 12.28 -3.90 -16.46
CA ASP A 68 11.65 -3.03 -17.44
C ASP A 68 10.27 -3.56 -17.84
N LYS A 69 9.34 -3.48 -16.91
CA LYS A 69 7.94 -3.89 -17.12
C LYS A 69 7.01 -3.17 -16.16
N VAL A 70 5.72 -3.11 -16.53
CA VAL A 70 4.67 -2.60 -15.66
C VAL A 70 4.36 -3.65 -14.58
N THR A 71 4.15 -3.19 -13.36
CA THR A 71 3.57 -3.98 -12.27
C THR A 71 2.38 -3.24 -11.70
N ASP A 72 1.55 -3.90 -10.92
CA ASP A 72 0.37 -3.24 -10.31
C ASP A 72 0.76 -2.29 -9.19
N VAL A 73 1.72 -2.66 -8.36
CA VAL A 73 2.11 -1.86 -7.19
C VAL A 73 3.61 -2.00 -6.90
N LEU A 74 4.21 -0.89 -6.48
CA LEU A 74 5.57 -0.83 -5.95
C LEU A 74 5.50 -0.22 -4.56
N SER A 75 6.11 -0.87 -3.59
CA SER A 75 6.17 -0.39 -2.20
C SER A 75 7.62 -0.07 -1.83
N PHE A 76 7.83 1.11 -1.27
CA PHE A 76 9.14 1.57 -0.82
C PHE A 76 9.07 1.93 0.65
N GLU A 77 9.75 1.18 1.49
CA GLU A 77 9.90 1.51 2.90
C GLU A 77 10.73 2.78 3.04
N TRP A 78 10.30 3.64 3.97
CA TRP A 78 11.10 4.82 4.27
C TRP A 78 12.38 4.42 4.98
N LYS A 79 13.50 5.01 4.54
CA LYS A 79 14.81 4.78 5.14
C LYS A 79 15.44 6.10 5.54
N ASN A 80 15.99 6.14 6.74
CA ASN A 80 16.74 7.29 7.21
C ASN A 80 18.18 7.21 6.69
N GLU A 81 18.40 7.64 5.46
CA GLU A 81 19.72 7.59 4.81
C GLU A 81 20.68 8.66 5.32
N LEU A 82 20.17 9.66 6.02
CA LEU A 82 21.00 10.77 6.52
C LEU A 82 21.71 10.44 7.83
N GLY A 83 21.35 9.33 8.49
CA GLY A 83 21.94 8.93 9.76
C GLY A 83 21.63 9.86 10.92
N VAL A 84 20.61 10.70 10.79
CA VAL A 84 20.16 11.62 11.83
C VAL A 84 19.16 10.92 12.72
N GLU A 85 19.18 11.18 14.03
CA GLU A 85 18.13 10.68 14.90
C GLU A 85 16.80 11.36 14.56
N ILE A 86 15.82 10.56 14.11
CA ILE A 86 14.46 11.01 13.89
C ILE A 86 13.58 10.30 14.91
N PRO A 87 12.76 11.03 15.69
CA PRO A 87 11.82 10.40 16.60
C PRO A 87 10.95 9.37 15.86
N GLU A 88 10.68 8.25 16.50
CA GLU A 88 9.89 7.15 15.92
C GLU A 88 8.54 7.63 15.39
N ASP A 89 7.91 8.58 16.10
CA ASP A 89 6.62 9.15 15.74
C ASP A 89 6.68 10.14 14.56
N GLU A 90 7.86 10.58 14.14
CA GLU A 90 8.07 11.45 12.98
C GLU A 90 8.51 10.71 11.73
N ALA A 91 8.86 9.42 11.87
CA ALA A 91 9.26 8.59 10.74
C ALA A 91 8.05 8.25 9.86
N MET A 92 8.23 8.33 8.54
CA MET A 92 7.25 7.83 7.59
C MET A 92 7.29 6.30 7.55
N LEU A 93 6.17 5.67 7.22
CA LEU A 93 6.15 4.24 6.93
C LEU A 93 6.73 3.97 5.54
N GLY A 94 6.32 4.74 4.56
CA GLY A 94 6.83 4.62 3.20
C GLY A 94 5.87 5.15 2.14
N GLU A 95 6.10 4.73 0.91
CA GLU A 95 5.32 5.13 -0.25
C GLU A 95 4.90 3.92 -1.07
N ILE A 96 3.69 3.98 -1.62
CA ILE A 96 3.13 2.95 -2.50
C ILE A 96 2.78 3.61 -3.83
N TYR A 97 3.25 3.03 -4.92
CA TYR A 97 2.96 3.50 -6.28
C TYR A 97 2.10 2.47 -6.97
N ILE A 98 0.92 2.88 -7.45
CA ILE A 98 -0.08 2.00 -8.04
C ILE A 98 -0.34 2.38 -9.48
N ALA A 99 -0.16 1.42 -10.40
CA ALA A 99 -0.51 1.59 -11.81
C ALA A 99 -2.00 1.31 -12.00
N CYS A 100 -2.82 2.37 -11.99
CA CYS A 100 -4.29 2.25 -12.01
C CYS A 100 -4.82 1.49 -13.22
N GLU A 101 -4.27 1.72 -14.40
CA GLU A 101 -4.72 1.02 -15.61
C GLU A 101 -4.34 -0.47 -15.58
N GLN A 102 -3.19 -0.80 -15.00
CA GLN A 102 -2.80 -2.19 -14.80
C GLN A 102 -3.76 -2.89 -13.83
N VAL A 103 -4.14 -2.22 -12.75
CA VAL A 103 -5.14 -2.74 -11.80
C VAL A 103 -6.47 -2.96 -12.52
N ARG A 104 -6.89 -2.03 -13.37
CA ARG A 104 -8.13 -2.15 -14.14
C ARG A 104 -8.09 -3.35 -15.09
N ARG A 105 -6.96 -3.57 -15.77
CA ARG A 105 -6.80 -4.71 -16.69
C ARG A 105 -6.81 -6.05 -15.97
N GLN A 106 -6.17 -6.14 -14.81
CA GLN A 106 -6.04 -7.42 -14.11
C GLN A 106 -7.27 -7.78 -13.25
N ALA A 107 -8.11 -6.83 -12.90
CA ALA A 107 -9.28 -7.07 -12.05
C ALA A 107 -10.17 -8.22 -12.58
N PRO A 108 -10.60 -8.22 -13.86
CA PRO A 108 -11.43 -9.32 -14.38
C PRO A 108 -10.73 -10.68 -14.37
N GLU A 109 -9.40 -10.70 -14.51
CA GLU A 109 -8.62 -11.94 -14.48
C GLU A 109 -8.74 -12.65 -13.12
N TYR A 110 -8.96 -11.89 -12.05
CA TYR A 110 -9.16 -12.41 -10.70
C TYR A 110 -10.62 -12.46 -10.29
N GLY A 111 -11.54 -12.20 -11.21
CA GLY A 111 -12.96 -12.15 -10.92
C GLY A 111 -13.37 -10.96 -10.04
N ASN A 112 -12.59 -9.89 -10.04
CA ASN A 112 -12.81 -8.72 -9.20
C ASN A 112 -13.32 -7.53 -10.01
N THR A 113 -14.10 -6.65 -9.35
CA THR A 113 -14.32 -5.30 -9.86
C THR A 113 -13.04 -4.49 -9.70
N PHE A 114 -12.95 -3.37 -10.40
CA PHE A 114 -11.84 -2.43 -10.21
C PHE A 114 -11.70 -2.00 -8.74
N TYR A 115 -12.83 -1.70 -8.09
CA TYR A 115 -12.86 -1.31 -6.69
C TYR A 115 -12.27 -2.41 -5.78
N ALA A 116 -12.70 -3.64 -5.96
CA ALA A 116 -12.21 -4.78 -5.16
C ALA A 116 -10.72 -5.03 -5.40
N GLU A 117 -10.27 -4.93 -6.65
CA GLU A 117 -8.85 -5.13 -6.97
C GLU A 117 -7.98 -4.00 -6.41
N MET A 118 -8.45 -2.75 -6.47
CA MET A 118 -7.75 -1.63 -5.84
C MET A 118 -7.60 -1.84 -4.32
N LYS A 119 -8.66 -2.30 -3.66
CA LYS A 119 -8.57 -2.62 -2.22
C LYS A 119 -7.48 -3.65 -1.95
N ARG A 120 -7.47 -4.72 -2.73
CA ARG A 120 -6.48 -5.79 -2.58
C ARG A 120 -5.06 -5.28 -2.77
N VAL A 121 -4.84 -4.48 -3.81
CA VAL A 121 -3.53 -3.92 -4.13
C VAL A 121 -3.03 -2.96 -3.05
N ILE A 122 -3.91 -2.09 -2.55
CA ILE A 122 -3.57 -1.16 -1.47
C ILE A 122 -3.22 -1.93 -0.18
N VAL A 123 -4.06 -2.89 0.20
CA VAL A 123 -3.82 -3.72 1.38
C VAL A 123 -2.49 -4.46 1.26
N HIS A 124 -2.23 -5.06 0.11
CA HIS A 124 -0.96 -5.76 -0.16
C HIS A 124 0.24 -4.83 0.05
N GLY A 125 0.19 -3.64 -0.55
CA GLY A 125 1.27 -2.65 -0.42
C GLY A 125 1.48 -2.19 1.02
N LEU A 126 0.40 -1.92 1.74
CA LEU A 126 0.47 -1.48 3.15
C LEU A 126 1.02 -2.58 4.06
N LEU A 127 0.63 -3.83 3.85
CA LEU A 127 1.17 -4.96 4.61
C LEU A 127 2.66 -5.12 4.34
N HIS A 128 3.08 -4.95 3.10
CA HIS A 128 4.50 -5.01 2.75
C HIS A 128 5.30 -3.92 3.50
N LEU A 129 4.79 -2.69 3.53
CA LEU A 129 5.39 -1.60 4.31
C LEU A 129 5.38 -1.89 5.81
N SER A 130 4.42 -2.68 6.29
CA SER A 130 4.27 -3.04 7.70
C SER A 130 5.20 -4.19 8.14
N GLY A 131 5.97 -4.74 7.20
CA GLY A 131 6.96 -5.76 7.51
C GLY A 131 6.66 -7.15 6.96
N TYR A 132 5.52 -7.35 6.32
CA TYR A 132 5.22 -8.62 5.68
C TYR A 132 6.06 -8.80 4.41
N ASP A 133 6.50 -10.01 4.15
CA ASP A 133 7.29 -10.34 2.97
C ASP A 133 6.58 -11.44 2.16
N HIS A 134 6.85 -11.47 0.86
CA HIS A 134 6.26 -12.45 -0.04
C HIS A 134 7.33 -13.23 -0.84
N ILE A 135 8.61 -13.11 -0.49
CA ILE A 135 9.70 -13.78 -1.20
C ILE A 135 9.71 -15.27 -0.92
N LYS A 136 9.69 -15.66 0.36
CA LYS A 136 9.65 -17.06 0.77
C LYS A 136 8.20 -17.59 0.76
N ALA A 137 8.02 -18.87 0.42
CA ALA A 137 6.69 -19.48 0.36
C ALA A 137 5.92 -19.37 1.68
N ALA A 138 6.59 -19.59 2.81
CA ALA A 138 5.97 -19.47 4.13
C ALA A 138 5.52 -18.03 4.40
N ASP A 139 6.34 -17.05 4.04
CA ASP A 139 6.05 -15.63 4.23
C ASP A 139 4.89 -15.18 3.34
N ARG A 140 4.83 -15.68 2.10
CA ARG A 140 3.70 -15.41 1.19
C ARG A 140 2.38 -15.91 1.77
N LYS A 141 2.37 -17.08 2.39
CA LYS A 141 1.17 -17.63 3.02
C LYS A 141 0.68 -16.77 4.18
N VAL A 142 1.60 -16.31 5.02
CA VAL A 142 1.28 -15.43 6.15
C VAL A 142 0.69 -14.12 5.65
N MET A 143 1.32 -13.49 4.68
CA MET A 143 0.85 -12.24 4.10
C MET A 143 -0.52 -12.39 3.43
N ARG A 144 -0.71 -13.43 2.61
CA ARG A 144 -1.99 -13.72 1.95
C ARG A 144 -3.09 -13.97 2.97
N LYS A 145 -2.81 -14.73 4.01
CA LYS A 145 -3.79 -14.96 5.08
C LYS A 145 -4.24 -13.66 5.72
N ARG A 146 -3.29 -12.77 6.01
CA ARG A 146 -3.60 -11.48 6.59
C ARG A 146 -4.42 -10.60 5.65
N GLU A 147 -4.07 -10.55 4.37
CA GLU A 147 -4.84 -9.84 3.35
C GLU A 147 -6.30 -10.32 3.34
N CYS A 148 -6.49 -11.63 3.28
CA CYS A 148 -7.82 -12.22 3.25
C CYS A 148 -8.61 -11.95 4.52
N GLU A 149 -8.00 -12.05 5.69
CA GLU A 149 -8.64 -11.72 6.97
C GLU A 149 -9.14 -10.28 6.97
N PHE A 150 -8.28 -9.36 6.56
CA PHE A 150 -8.64 -7.93 6.55
C PHE A 150 -9.74 -7.63 5.55
N LEU A 151 -9.68 -8.21 4.36
CA LEU A 151 -10.64 -7.99 3.28
C LEU A 151 -11.93 -8.82 3.44
N GLY A 152 -11.98 -9.73 4.42
CA GLY A 152 -13.14 -10.61 4.61
C GLY A 152 -13.26 -11.69 3.53
N LEU A 153 -12.13 -12.15 3.00
CA LEU A 153 -12.08 -13.16 1.94
C LEU A 153 -11.61 -14.51 2.49
N ASP A 154 -12.00 -15.58 1.80
CA ASP A 154 -11.52 -16.93 2.12
C ASP A 154 -10.17 -17.17 1.43
N PRO A 155 -9.08 -17.40 2.22
CA PRO A 155 -7.75 -17.58 1.64
C PRO A 155 -7.60 -18.88 0.82
N TYR A 156 -8.56 -19.79 0.92
CA TYR A 156 -8.55 -21.07 0.21
C TYR A 156 -9.37 -21.04 -1.08
N LYS A 157 -10.07 -19.95 -1.35
CA LYS A 157 -10.82 -19.78 -2.60
C LYS A 157 -9.93 -19.21 -3.69
N GLU A 158 -10.07 -19.78 -4.88
CA GLU A 158 -9.45 -19.27 -6.10
C GLU A 158 -9.92 -17.82 -6.35
N GLY A 159 -9.01 -16.91 -6.69
CA GLY A 159 -9.31 -15.51 -6.93
C GLY A 159 -9.41 -14.65 -5.67
N ALA A 160 -9.19 -15.23 -4.50
CA ALA A 160 -9.12 -14.47 -3.26
C ALA A 160 -7.73 -13.84 -3.04
#